data_7b2de732f25cbf1076d41fbce0c53b32
#
_entry.id   7b2de732f25cbf1076d41fbce0c53b32
#
_cell.length_a   1.000
_cell.length_b   1.000
_cell.length_c   1.000
_cell.angle_alpha   90.00
_cell.angle_beta   90.00
_cell.angle_gamma   90.00
#
_symmetry.space_group_name_H-M   'P 1'
#
loop_
_entity.id
_entity.type
_entity.pdbx_description
1 polymer ?
#
loop_
_entity_poly.entity_id
_entity_poly.type
_entity_poly.pdbx_seq_one_letter_code
_entity_poly.pdbx_strand_id
1 'polypeptide(L)'
;MITNLLSAIPVFGQDLVELIWGGFSVSNATLNRFFSLHFLLPFVLAALVVTHLIALHTHGSSNPNGISNNGDRLPFHPYFVFKDLVTVFLFLLVLAIMVFYFPNTLGHSDNYIQANPMQTPASIVPEW
;
A
#
# COMPACT_ATOMS: atom_id res chain seq x y z
N MET A 1 -9.56 0.19 -15.04
CA MET A 1 -9.69 1.68 -15.01
C MET A 1 -8.36 2.37 -14.78
N ILE A 2 -7.64 2.09 -13.69
CA ILE A 2 -6.36 2.78 -13.37
C ILE A 2 -5.31 2.62 -14.47
N THR A 3 -5.14 1.41 -14.99
CA THR A 3 -4.17 1.16 -16.07
C THR A 3 -4.48 1.91 -17.35
N ASN A 4 -5.77 2.16 -17.63
CA ASN A 4 -6.18 2.89 -18.82
C ASN A 4 -5.90 4.40 -18.76
N LEU A 5 -5.57 4.94 -17.59
CA LEU A 5 -5.13 6.34 -17.48
C LEU A 5 -3.86 6.62 -18.28
N LEU A 6 -3.02 5.61 -18.48
CA LEU A 6 -1.81 5.73 -19.27
C LEU A 6 -2.08 6.00 -20.75
N SER A 7 -3.25 5.63 -21.26
CA SER A 7 -3.64 5.93 -22.65
C SER A 7 -3.76 7.43 -22.92
N ALA A 8 -3.88 8.27 -21.89
CA ALA A 8 -3.89 9.72 -22.02
C ALA A 8 -2.54 10.33 -22.41
N ILE A 9 -1.45 9.57 -22.30
CA ILE A 9 -0.12 10.02 -22.71
C ILE A 9 -0.09 10.10 -24.24
N PRO A 10 0.23 11.27 -24.82
CA PRO A 10 0.25 11.40 -26.27
C PRO A 10 1.34 10.51 -26.91
N VAL A 11 1.10 10.07 -28.12
CA VAL A 11 1.98 9.27 -28.99
C VAL A 11 2.07 7.80 -28.60
N PHE A 12 2.48 7.45 -27.39
CA PHE A 12 2.75 6.06 -26.99
C PHE A 12 1.89 5.59 -25.80
N GLY A 13 0.87 6.34 -25.42
CA GLY A 13 0.00 5.96 -24.31
C GLY A 13 -0.70 4.62 -24.52
N GLN A 14 -1.17 4.35 -25.73
CA GLN A 14 -1.82 3.10 -26.07
C GLN A 14 -0.86 1.89 -26.00
N ASP A 15 0.33 2.05 -26.56
CA ASP A 15 1.37 1.00 -26.51
C ASP A 15 1.77 0.69 -25.07
N LEU A 16 1.82 1.70 -24.22
CA LEU A 16 2.14 1.56 -22.80
C LEU A 16 1.05 0.80 -22.05
N VAL A 17 -0.22 1.06 -22.35
CA VAL A 17 -1.35 0.32 -21.77
C VAL A 17 -1.29 -1.15 -22.19
N GLU A 18 -1.07 -1.43 -23.46
CA GLU A 18 -0.96 -2.79 -23.98
C GLU A 18 0.24 -3.53 -23.39
N LEU A 19 1.35 -2.83 -23.19
CA LEU A 19 2.52 -3.39 -22.50
C LEU A 19 2.18 -3.82 -21.06
N ILE A 20 1.47 -2.97 -20.32
CA ILE A 20 1.07 -3.26 -18.93
C ILE A 20 0.05 -4.39 -18.87
N TRP A 21 -0.92 -4.41 -19.77
CA TRP A 21 -1.89 -5.49 -19.83
C TRP A 21 -1.28 -6.82 -20.32
N GLY A 22 -0.23 -6.75 -21.15
CA GLY A 22 0.36 -7.91 -21.81
C GLY A 22 -0.50 -8.45 -22.95
N GLY A 23 -1.30 -7.59 -23.56
CA GLY A 23 -2.20 -7.89 -24.66
C GLY A 23 -3.17 -6.74 -24.91
N PHE A 24 -4.16 -6.96 -25.75
CA PHE A 24 -5.12 -5.93 -26.18
C PHE A 24 -6.24 -5.66 -25.16
N SER A 25 -6.34 -6.49 -24.12
CA SER A 25 -7.34 -6.37 -23.08
C SER A 25 -6.80 -6.89 -21.74
N VAL A 26 -7.51 -6.57 -20.64
CA VAL A 26 -7.24 -7.14 -19.32
C VAL A 26 -7.56 -8.64 -19.36
N SER A 27 -6.57 -9.47 -19.10
CA SER A 27 -6.67 -10.93 -19.21
C SER A 27 -5.90 -11.60 -18.06
N ASN A 28 -5.73 -12.92 -18.16
CA ASN A 28 -4.95 -13.68 -17.20
C ASN A 28 -3.48 -13.21 -17.10
N ALA A 29 -2.88 -12.78 -18.20
CA ALA A 29 -1.53 -12.21 -18.19
C ALA A 29 -1.44 -10.96 -17.32
N THR A 30 -2.41 -10.07 -17.42
CA THR A 30 -2.51 -8.88 -16.57
C THR A 30 -2.66 -9.25 -15.10
N LEU A 31 -3.58 -10.15 -14.78
CA LEU A 31 -3.86 -10.59 -13.43
C LEU A 31 -2.61 -11.20 -12.77
N ASN A 32 -1.92 -12.09 -13.46
CA ASN A 32 -0.74 -12.77 -12.92
C ASN A 32 0.41 -11.80 -12.61
N ARG A 33 0.68 -10.85 -13.49
CA ARG A 33 1.75 -9.88 -13.26
C ARG A 33 1.44 -8.94 -12.10
N PHE A 34 0.20 -8.50 -11.97
CA PHE A 34 -0.22 -7.67 -10.83
C PHE A 34 -0.25 -8.46 -9.52
N PHE A 35 -0.65 -9.72 -9.56
CA PHE A 35 -0.54 -10.60 -8.38
C PHE A 35 0.91 -10.75 -7.93
N SER A 36 1.83 -10.98 -8.85
CA SER A 36 3.26 -11.12 -8.53
C SER A 36 3.82 -9.84 -7.91
N LEU A 37 3.46 -8.67 -8.43
CA LEU A 37 3.85 -7.37 -7.87
C LEU A 37 3.22 -7.14 -6.50
N HIS A 38 1.95 -7.47 -6.32
CA HIS A 38 1.25 -7.30 -5.04
C HIS A 38 1.81 -8.23 -3.96
N PHE A 39 2.34 -9.39 -4.33
CA PHE A 39 3.08 -10.26 -3.42
C PHE A 39 4.46 -9.69 -3.04
N LEU A 40 5.21 -9.20 -4.02
CA LEU A 40 6.59 -8.72 -3.84
C LEU A 40 6.67 -7.35 -3.17
N LEU A 41 5.84 -6.39 -3.60
CA LEU A 41 5.97 -4.99 -3.18
C LEU A 41 5.85 -4.76 -1.66
N PRO A 42 5.02 -5.46 -0.89
CA PRO A 42 5.01 -5.32 0.57
C PRO A 42 6.36 -5.61 1.23
N PHE A 43 7.12 -6.58 0.73
CA PHE A 43 8.47 -6.87 1.24
C PHE A 43 9.47 -5.77 0.85
N VAL A 44 9.33 -5.21 -0.36
CA VAL A 44 10.13 -4.04 -0.77
C VAL A 44 9.82 -2.84 0.13
N LEU A 45 8.55 -2.60 0.44
CA LEU A 45 8.15 -1.55 1.39
C LEU A 45 8.73 -1.77 2.79
N ALA A 46 8.76 -3.00 3.28
CA ALA A 46 9.38 -3.32 4.56
C ALA A 46 10.88 -2.96 4.56
N ALA A 47 11.59 -3.29 3.49
CA ALA A 47 12.99 -2.92 3.33
C ALA A 47 13.19 -1.39 3.26
N LEU A 48 12.30 -0.68 2.58
CA LEU A 48 12.31 0.79 2.52
C LEU A 48 12.02 1.43 3.89
N VAL A 49 11.13 0.85 4.69
CA VAL A 49 10.89 1.30 6.06
C VAL A 49 12.15 1.18 6.91
N VAL A 50 12.86 0.06 6.82
CA VAL A 50 14.15 -0.10 7.52
C VAL A 50 15.16 0.95 7.08
N THR A 51 15.27 1.18 5.78
CA THR A 51 16.15 2.22 5.22
C THR A 51 15.77 3.62 5.71
N HIS A 52 14.46 3.90 5.81
CA HIS A 52 13.94 5.16 6.33
C HIS A 52 14.35 5.37 7.79
N LEU A 53 14.28 4.34 8.61
CA LEU A 53 14.74 4.41 10.01
C LEU A 53 16.26 4.55 10.13
N ILE A 54 17.04 3.93 9.26
CA ILE A 54 18.50 4.11 9.20
C ILE A 54 18.84 5.56 8.87
N ALA A 55 18.16 6.16 7.90
CA ALA A 55 18.34 7.55 7.53
C ALA A 55 17.95 8.52 8.67
N LEU A 56 16.87 8.23 9.37
CA LEU A 56 16.47 9.00 10.56
C LEU A 56 17.54 8.94 11.65
N HIS A 57 18.15 7.77 11.87
CA HIS A 57 19.14 7.59 12.92
C HIS A 57 20.43 8.40 12.70
N THR A 58 20.71 8.83 11.48
CA THR A 58 21.89 9.66 11.15
C THR A 58 21.89 10.99 11.92
N HIS A 59 20.73 11.64 12.02
CA HIS A 59 20.57 12.92 12.71
C HIS A 59 19.73 12.83 13.99
N GLY A 60 18.98 11.74 14.15
CA GLY A 60 18.04 11.51 15.23
C GLY A 60 16.77 12.34 15.12
N SER A 61 15.93 12.21 16.13
CA SER A 61 14.68 12.96 16.24
C SER A 61 14.90 14.28 16.98
N SER A 62 14.07 15.27 16.69
CA SER A 62 13.99 16.53 17.39
C SER A 62 12.61 16.69 18.06
N ASN A 63 12.10 17.90 18.15
CA ASN A 63 10.79 18.18 18.72
C ASN A 63 9.93 19.01 17.75
N PRO A 64 8.60 19.04 17.94
CA PRO A 64 7.70 19.77 17.05
C PRO A 64 7.78 21.29 17.21
N ASN A 65 8.42 21.79 18.27
CA ASN A 65 8.51 23.22 18.53
C ASN A 65 9.63 23.92 17.74
N GLY A 66 10.54 23.17 17.10
CA GLY A 66 11.62 23.72 16.32
C GLY A 66 12.74 24.39 17.13
N ILE A 67 12.77 24.20 18.44
CA ILE A 67 13.79 24.73 19.35
C ILE A 67 14.85 23.67 19.67
N SER A 68 16.03 24.12 20.17
CA SER A 68 17.06 23.19 20.63
C SER A 68 16.60 22.40 21.84
N ASN A 69 16.72 21.07 21.77
CA ASN A 69 16.39 20.15 22.85
C ASN A 69 17.61 19.56 23.56
N ASN A 70 18.80 20.14 23.35
CA ASN A 70 20.03 19.58 23.90
C ASN A 70 20.10 19.57 25.42
N GLY A 71 19.38 20.47 26.08
CA GLY A 71 19.32 20.57 27.56
C GLY A 71 18.26 19.72 28.22
N ASP A 72 17.33 19.13 27.44
CA ASP A 72 16.19 18.39 27.97
C ASP A 72 15.89 17.16 27.11
N ARG A 73 16.61 16.09 27.39
CA ARG A 73 16.49 14.81 26.70
C ARG A 73 16.29 13.67 27.69
N LEU A 74 15.45 12.74 27.31
CA LEU A 74 15.30 11.47 28.01
C LEU A 74 16.05 10.37 27.26
N PRO A 75 16.52 9.31 27.93
CA PRO A 75 17.04 8.12 27.28
C PRO A 75 16.00 7.54 26.33
N PHE A 76 16.43 7.13 25.12
CA PHE A 76 15.50 6.53 24.18
C PHE A 76 14.91 5.23 24.72
N HIS A 77 15.76 4.38 25.29
CA HIS A 77 15.31 3.20 26.01
C HIS A 77 15.29 3.49 27.53
N PRO A 78 14.19 3.21 28.25
CA PRO A 78 12.96 2.52 27.81
C PRO A 78 11.84 3.45 27.33
N TYR A 79 11.96 4.76 27.46
CA TYR A 79 10.83 5.69 27.28
C TYR A 79 10.23 5.65 25.87
N PHE A 80 11.04 5.86 24.86
CA PHE A 80 10.53 5.95 23.49
C PHE A 80 10.36 4.57 22.83
N VAL A 81 11.08 3.56 23.30
CA VAL A 81 10.86 2.17 22.89
C VAL A 81 9.45 1.72 23.29
N PHE A 82 9.05 1.94 24.52
CA PHE A 82 7.70 1.57 24.98
C PHE A 82 6.62 2.47 24.37
N LYS A 83 6.89 3.73 24.13
CA LYS A 83 5.96 4.62 23.45
C LYS A 83 5.70 4.18 22.01
N ASP A 84 6.73 3.78 21.28
CA ASP A 84 6.59 3.24 19.94
C ASP A 84 5.87 1.89 19.93
N LEU A 85 6.11 1.03 20.91
CA LEU A 85 5.40 -0.24 21.04
C LEU A 85 3.89 -0.04 21.23
N VAL A 86 3.45 0.97 21.95
CA VAL A 86 2.03 1.29 22.10
C VAL A 86 1.38 1.55 20.73
N THR A 87 2.02 2.35 19.90
CA THR A 87 1.49 2.67 18.56
C THR A 87 1.57 1.47 17.61
N VAL A 88 2.61 0.67 17.68
CA VAL A 88 2.74 -0.58 16.90
C VAL A 88 1.62 -1.55 17.26
N PHE A 89 1.37 -1.78 18.56
CA PHE A 89 0.28 -2.66 18.98
C PHE A 89 -1.10 -2.11 18.64
N LEU A 90 -1.29 -0.80 18.70
CA LEU A 90 -2.54 -0.18 18.25
C LEU A 90 -2.78 -0.42 16.76
N PHE A 91 -1.76 -0.23 15.93
CA PHE A 91 -1.83 -0.53 14.49
C PHE A 91 -2.19 -2.00 14.23
N LEU A 92 -1.49 -2.91 14.91
CA LEU A 92 -1.74 -4.35 14.78
C LEU A 92 -3.14 -4.74 15.26
N LEU A 93 -3.64 -4.11 16.31
CA LEU A 93 -5.00 -4.33 16.82
C LEU A 93 -6.05 -3.94 15.76
N VAL A 94 -5.93 -2.74 15.19
CA VAL A 94 -6.84 -2.28 14.13
C VAL A 94 -6.79 -3.19 12.91
N LEU A 95 -5.59 -3.57 12.48
CA LEU A 95 -5.41 -4.53 11.40
C LEU A 95 -6.07 -5.88 11.71
N ALA A 96 -5.86 -6.42 12.90
CA ALA A 96 -6.43 -7.69 13.33
C ALA A 96 -7.97 -7.64 13.35
N ILE A 97 -8.55 -6.54 13.81
CA ILE A 97 -10.00 -6.34 13.80
C ILE A 97 -10.54 -6.42 12.36
N MET A 98 -9.90 -5.72 11.43
CA MET A 98 -10.33 -5.74 10.03
C MET A 98 -10.14 -7.13 9.39
N VAL A 99 -9.04 -7.81 9.67
CA VAL A 99 -8.74 -9.12 9.07
C VAL A 99 -9.64 -10.22 9.63
N PHE A 100 -9.86 -10.26 10.95
CA PHE A 100 -10.54 -11.40 11.59
C PHE A 100 -12.03 -11.19 11.80
N TYR A 101 -12.47 -9.96 12.02
CA TYR A 101 -13.87 -9.68 12.33
C TYR A 101 -14.63 -9.00 11.19
N PHE A 102 -13.98 -8.16 10.42
CA PHE A 102 -14.61 -7.37 9.37
C PHE A 102 -13.91 -7.44 8.00
N PRO A 103 -13.56 -8.65 7.50
CA PRO A 103 -12.74 -8.76 6.28
C PRO A 103 -13.44 -8.23 5.02
N ASN A 104 -14.77 -8.23 4.98
CA ASN A 104 -15.55 -7.86 3.81
C ASN A 104 -16.23 -6.49 3.91
N THR A 105 -16.02 -5.75 5.01
CA THR A 105 -16.73 -4.48 5.26
C THR A 105 -16.43 -3.42 4.21
N LEU A 106 -15.19 -3.40 3.70
CA LEU A 106 -14.76 -2.44 2.67
C LEU A 106 -14.82 -3.04 1.25
N GLY A 107 -15.33 -4.25 1.12
CA GLY A 107 -15.46 -4.93 -0.17
C GLY A 107 -16.79 -4.65 -0.86
N HIS A 108 -16.88 -5.07 -2.12
CA HIS A 108 -18.09 -5.00 -2.94
C HIS A 108 -18.65 -6.40 -3.20
N SER A 109 -19.97 -6.51 -3.29
CA SER A 109 -20.67 -7.80 -3.50
C SER A 109 -20.28 -8.49 -4.82
N ASP A 110 -19.91 -7.75 -5.84
CA ASP A 110 -19.47 -8.31 -7.13
C ASP A 110 -18.23 -9.18 -7.03
N ASN A 111 -17.43 -9.01 -5.97
CA ASN A 111 -16.24 -9.83 -5.74
C ASN A 111 -16.56 -11.30 -5.41
N TYR A 112 -17.80 -11.63 -5.05
CA TYR A 112 -18.25 -13.00 -4.84
C TYR A 112 -18.68 -13.71 -6.13
N ILE A 113 -18.81 -12.98 -7.23
CA ILE A 113 -19.21 -13.51 -8.53
C ILE A 113 -17.95 -13.96 -9.28
N GLN A 114 -17.99 -15.17 -9.83
CA GLN A 114 -16.88 -15.67 -10.64
C GLN A 114 -16.65 -14.75 -11.85
N ALA A 115 -15.39 -14.37 -12.08
CA ALA A 115 -15.03 -13.51 -13.20
C ALA A 115 -15.34 -14.19 -14.55
N ASN A 116 -16.02 -13.46 -15.42
CA ASN A 116 -16.30 -13.87 -16.80
C ASN A 116 -15.66 -12.85 -17.76
N PRO A 117 -14.64 -13.23 -18.54
CA PRO A 117 -13.97 -12.30 -19.46
C PRO A 117 -14.88 -11.82 -20.62
N MET A 118 -15.99 -12.50 -20.85
CA MET A 118 -16.93 -12.17 -21.92
C MET A 118 -18.06 -11.23 -21.48
N GLN A 119 -18.18 -10.99 -20.18
CA GLN A 119 -19.27 -10.17 -19.63
C GLN A 119 -18.76 -9.21 -18.57
N THR A 120 -18.97 -7.91 -18.80
CA THR A 120 -18.69 -6.88 -17.80
C THR A 120 -19.84 -6.77 -16.81
N PRO A 121 -19.59 -6.64 -15.49
CA PRO A 121 -20.64 -6.39 -14.51
C PRO A 121 -21.44 -5.13 -14.83
N ALA A 122 -22.72 -5.11 -14.49
CA ALA A 122 -23.64 -4.02 -14.82
C ALA A 122 -23.27 -2.70 -14.13
N SER A 123 -22.65 -2.76 -12.95
CA SER A 123 -22.24 -1.57 -12.19
C SER A 123 -20.81 -1.76 -11.71
N ILE A 124 -19.87 -1.07 -12.35
CA ILE A 124 -18.47 -1.03 -11.92
C ILE A 124 -18.24 0.23 -11.10
N VAL A 125 -17.86 0.04 -9.86
CA VAL A 125 -17.56 1.12 -8.90
C VAL A 125 -16.17 0.92 -8.31
N PRO A 126 -15.46 2.01 -7.93
CA PRO A 126 -14.23 1.90 -7.16
C PRO A 126 -14.49 1.33 -5.76
N GLU A 127 -13.53 0.55 -5.24
CA GLU A 127 -13.58 -0.02 -3.88
C GLU A 127 -12.70 0.78 -2.90
N TRP A 128 -12.88 2.04 -2.80
CA TRP A 128 -12.14 2.86 -1.82
C TRP A 128 -13.01 3.44 -0.73
#